data_fd513e05c6596196a52a9a73aa652d5d
#
_entry.id   fd513e05c6596196a52a9a73aa652d5d
#
_cell.length_a   1.000
_cell.length_b   1.000
_cell.length_c   1.000
_cell.angle_alpha   90.00
_cell.angle_beta   90.00
_cell.angle_gamma   90.00
#
_symmetry.space_group_name_H-M   'P 1'
#
loop_
_entity.id
_entity.type
_entity.pdbx_description
1 polymer ?
#
loop_
_entity_poly.entity_id
_entity_poly.type
_entity_poly.pdbx_seq_one_letter_code
_entity_poly.pdbx_strand_id
1 'polypeptide(L)'
;MQSLNLYACSRKICVLLISILFGLLASSKLLAQHGHGVLTPGVTFPPDDSVLAEAPQMITMSFRVDVRLLKLALYTADGKWISINFEYDPSRLSHSFVLPIPGKLPKSEYYTARWSVTDDRRGLVNGEFNFAFGSGAIPPSETIEALVSDKVESLPSTGSYRYQRDTN
;
A
#
# COMPACT_ATOMS: atom_id res chain seq x y z
N MET A 1 -3.55 -64.47 -28.49
CA MET A 1 -3.86 -63.85 -27.18
C MET A 1 -2.83 -62.78 -26.82
N GLN A 2 -2.71 -61.68 -27.57
CA GLN A 2 -1.71 -60.58 -27.29
C GLN A 2 -2.24 -59.17 -27.52
N SER A 3 -3.52 -58.92 -27.58
CA SER A 3 -4.08 -57.58 -27.91
C SER A 3 -4.57 -56.75 -26.70
N LEU A 4 -4.49 -57.27 -25.48
CA LEU A 4 -5.03 -56.58 -24.29
C LEU A 4 -4.05 -55.63 -23.54
N ASN A 5 -2.75 -55.70 -23.85
CA ASN A 5 -1.75 -54.91 -23.11
C ASN A 5 -1.45 -53.50 -23.70
N LEU A 6 -1.81 -53.24 -24.96
CA LEU A 6 -1.53 -51.94 -25.58
C LEU A 6 -2.48 -50.81 -25.07
N TYR A 7 -3.73 -51.14 -24.78
CA TYR A 7 -4.71 -50.11 -24.31
C TYR A 7 -4.47 -49.68 -22.88
N ALA A 8 -3.94 -50.57 -22.03
CA ALA A 8 -3.63 -50.20 -20.61
C ALA A 8 -2.41 -49.27 -20.51
N CYS A 9 -1.46 -49.40 -21.41
CA CYS A 9 -0.27 -48.55 -21.45
C CYS A 9 -0.61 -47.12 -21.95
N SER A 10 -1.48 -47.01 -22.94
CA SER A 10 -1.94 -45.73 -23.51
C SER A 10 -2.69 -44.88 -22.49
N ARG A 11 -3.53 -45.48 -21.62
CA ARG A 11 -4.29 -44.76 -20.62
C ARG A 11 -3.42 -44.17 -19.50
N LYS A 12 -2.39 -44.88 -19.06
CA LYS A 12 -1.43 -44.38 -18.05
C LYS A 12 -0.57 -43.24 -18.58
N ILE A 13 -0.17 -43.30 -19.85
CA ILE A 13 0.60 -42.22 -20.51
C ILE A 13 -0.24 -40.97 -20.70
N CYS A 14 -1.51 -41.10 -21.10
CA CYS A 14 -2.42 -39.96 -21.21
C CYS A 14 -2.66 -39.26 -19.86
N VAL A 15 -2.85 -40.00 -18.77
CA VAL A 15 -3.04 -39.41 -17.43
C VAL A 15 -1.78 -38.69 -16.98
N LEU A 16 -0.61 -39.23 -17.26
CA LEU A 16 0.68 -38.60 -16.92
C LEU A 16 0.91 -37.32 -17.72
N LEU A 17 0.58 -37.29 -19.00
CA LEU A 17 0.68 -36.10 -19.85
C LEU A 17 -0.29 -35.00 -19.44
N ILE A 18 -1.52 -35.33 -19.04
CA ILE A 18 -2.50 -34.38 -18.54
C ILE A 18 -2.06 -33.78 -17.21
N SER A 19 -1.47 -34.57 -16.32
CA SER A 19 -0.94 -34.08 -15.02
C SER A 19 0.24 -33.11 -15.21
N ILE A 20 1.11 -33.36 -16.20
CA ILE A 20 2.23 -32.47 -16.52
C ILE A 20 1.72 -31.14 -17.15
N LEU A 21 0.71 -31.23 -18.01
CA LEU A 21 0.11 -30.05 -18.64
C LEU A 21 -0.62 -29.15 -17.63
N PHE A 22 -1.27 -29.74 -16.64
CA PHE A 22 -1.95 -29.01 -15.55
C PHE A 22 -0.95 -28.36 -14.59
N GLY A 23 0.20 -28.98 -14.34
CA GLY A 23 1.30 -28.43 -13.55
C GLY A 23 1.97 -27.20 -14.19
N LEU A 24 2.06 -27.14 -15.52
CA LEU A 24 2.63 -26.02 -16.27
C LEU A 24 1.72 -24.79 -16.32
N LEU A 25 0.40 -24.96 -16.20
CA LEU A 25 -0.57 -23.86 -16.19
C LEU A 25 -0.69 -23.15 -14.83
N ALA A 26 -0.21 -23.78 -13.75
CA ALA A 26 -0.23 -23.18 -12.41
C ALA A 26 0.92 -22.20 -12.13
N SER A 27 1.94 -22.14 -13.01
CA SER A 27 3.18 -21.38 -12.77
C SER A 27 3.18 -19.94 -13.28
N SER A 28 2.10 -19.45 -13.87
CA SER A 28 2.08 -18.15 -14.56
C SER A 28 1.65 -16.95 -13.70
N LYS A 29 1.56 -17.07 -12.36
CA LYS A 29 1.13 -15.95 -11.50
C LYS A 29 2.26 -15.24 -10.73
N LEU A 30 3.53 -15.52 -11.02
CA LEU A 30 4.65 -14.96 -10.25
C LEU A 30 5.41 -13.79 -10.92
N LEU A 31 4.98 -13.25 -12.05
CA LEU A 31 5.77 -12.26 -12.78
C LEU A 31 5.19 -10.84 -12.82
N ALA A 32 4.11 -10.54 -12.08
CA ALA A 32 3.42 -9.25 -12.19
C ALA A 32 3.66 -8.25 -11.04
N GLN A 33 4.59 -8.47 -10.11
CA GLN A 33 4.77 -7.59 -8.94
C GLN A 33 6.11 -6.85 -8.83
N HIS A 34 6.96 -6.80 -9.87
CA HIS A 34 8.29 -6.22 -9.73
C HIS A 34 8.45 -4.76 -10.19
N GLY A 35 7.39 -4.06 -10.60
CA GLY A 35 7.49 -2.69 -11.13
C GLY A 35 7.36 -1.57 -10.09
N HIS A 36 6.54 -1.72 -9.07
CA HIS A 36 6.20 -0.62 -8.16
C HIS A 36 7.17 -0.42 -7.00
N GLY A 37 7.85 -1.46 -6.51
CA GLY A 37 8.74 -1.38 -5.35
C GLY A 37 10.01 -0.54 -5.54
N VAL A 38 10.37 -0.18 -6.76
CA VAL A 38 11.58 0.61 -7.05
C VAL A 38 11.33 2.11 -6.85
N LEU A 39 10.10 2.57 -7.07
CA LEU A 39 9.69 3.97 -6.92
C LEU A 39 9.06 4.27 -5.56
N THR A 40 9.01 3.30 -4.63
CA THR A 40 8.66 3.57 -3.24
C THR A 40 9.88 4.00 -2.45
N PRO A 41 9.76 4.93 -1.48
CA PRO A 41 10.87 5.27 -0.61
C PRO A 41 11.39 4.02 0.10
N GLY A 42 12.69 3.82 0.09
CA GLY A 42 13.33 2.79 0.90
C GLY A 42 13.47 3.21 2.36
N VAL A 43 13.58 4.51 2.60
CA VAL A 43 13.69 5.14 3.93
C VAL A 43 12.92 6.45 3.93
N THR A 44 12.13 6.66 4.98
CA THR A 44 11.49 7.94 5.29
C THR A 44 11.91 8.44 6.67
N PHE A 45 11.87 9.75 6.86
CA PHE A 45 11.88 10.35 8.18
C PHE A 45 10.76 11.40 8.22
N PRO A 46 9.84 11.31 9.19
CA PRO A 46 9.70 10.22 10.16
C PRO A 46 9.55 8.83 9.50
N PRO A 47 9.96 7.74 10.16
CA PRO A 47 9.65 6.39 9.70
C PRO A 47 8.12 6.18 9.67
N ASP A 48 7.66 5.33 8.74
CA ASP A 48 6.26 4.95 8.70
C ASP A 48 5.83 4.25 10.00
N ASP A 49 4.63 4.55 10.46
CA ASP A 49 4.01 4.06 11.69
C ASP A 49 4.79 4.38 12.99
N SER A 50 5.66 5.38 12.96
CA SER A 50 6.52 5.72 14.10
C SER A 50 5.89 6.70 15.06
N VAL A 51 6.33 6.62 16.32
CA VAL A 51 6.05 7.60 17.37
C VAL A 51 7.36 8.30 17.74
N LEU A 52 7.42 9.61 17.55
CA LEU A 52 8.56 10.44 17.89
C LEU A 52 8.36 11.09 19.27
N ALA A 53 9.46 11.37 19.97
CA ALA A 53 9.39 12.12 21.23
C ALA A 53 8.94 13.56 21.01
N GLU A 54 9.38 14.18 19.91
CA GLU A 54 9.12 15.57 19.57
C GLU A 54 8.64 15.73 18.12
N ALA A 55 8.04 16.89 17.83
CA ALA A 55 7.59 17.22 16.48
C ALA A 55 8.77 17.22 15.50
N PRO A 56 8.69 16.52 14.36
CA PRO A 56 9.74 16.54 13.35
C PRO A 56 9.81 17.93 12.71
N GLN A 57 11.03 18.38 12.42
CA GLN A 57 11.28 19.66 11.75
C GLN A 57 11.40 19.51 10.23
N MET A 58 11.47 18.28 9.74
CA MET A 58 11.62 17.99 8.31
C MET A 58 10.97 16.65 7.97
N ILE A 59 10.65 16.48 6.71
CA ILE A 59 10.33 15.20 6.08
C ILE A 59 11.48 14.83 5.16
N THR A 60 11.99 13.60 5.29
CA THR A 60 13.00 13.06 4.38
C THR A 60 12.47 11.82 3.69
N MET A 61 12.72 11.71 2.40
CA MET A 61 12.42 10.51 1.62
C MET A 61 13.62 10.13 0.78
N SER A 62 14.03 8.86 0.85
CA SER A 62 15.15 8.33 0.06
C SER A 62 14.66 7.16 -0.80
N PHE A 63 14.95 7.23 -2.09
CA PHE A 63 14.57 6.26 -3.11
C PHE A 63 15.80 5.48 -3.58
N ARG A 64 15.60 4.30 -4.16
CA ARG A 64 16.70 3.49 -4.70
C ARG A 64 17.20 3.98 -6.06
N VAL A 65 16.43 4.79 -6.72
CA VAL A 65 16.72 5.39 -8.03
C VAL A 65 16.36 6.88 -7.98
N ASP A 66 16.88 7.64 -8.92
CA ASP A 66 16.47 9.02 -9.08
C ASP A 66 15.03 9.11 -9.55
N VAL A 67 14.25 9.94 -8.87
CA VAL A 67 12.84 10.20 -9.16
C VAL A 67 12.57 11.70 -9.19
N ARG A 68 11.48 12.07 -9.82
CA ARG A 68 10.95 13.43 -9.77
C ARG A 68 9.80 13.46 -8.77
N LEU A 69 9.94 14.23 -7.70
CA LEU A 69 8.89 14.41 -6.70
C LEU A 69 7.86 15.41 -7.23
N LEU A 70 6.65 14.90 -7.52
CA LEU A 70 5.56 15.69 -8.09
C LEU A 70 4.70 16.34 -7.01
N LYS A 71 4.58 15.67 -5.86
CA LYS A 71 3.76 16.11 -4.74
C LYS A 71 4.34 15.60 -3.43
N LEU A 72 4.31 16.45 -2.43
CA LEU A 72 4.34 16.07 -1.02
C LEU A 72 3.33 16.96 -0.28
N ALA A 73 2.45 16.35 0.47
CA ALA A 73 1.45 17.05 1.27
C ALA A 73 1.30 16.37 2.62
N LEU A 74 1.20 17.18 3.67
CA LEU A 74 1.03 16.71 5.04
C LEU A 74 -0.40 16.97 5.51
N TYR A 75 -0.99 16.00 6.23
CA TYR A 75 -2.34 16.05 6.75
C TYR A 75 -2.38 15.64 8.21
N THR A 76 -3.33 16.18 8.94
CA THR A 76 -3.72 15.71 10.28
C THR A 76 -4.62 14.46 10.18
N ALA A 77 -4.85 13.78 11.30
CA ALA A 77 -5.73 12.60 11.39
C ALA A 77 -7.16 12.87 10.90
N ASP A 78 -7.68 14.08 11.09
CA ASP A 78 -8.98 14.53 10.58
C ASP A 78 -8.96 14.99 9.11
N GLY A 79 -7.82 14.77 8.40
CA GLY A 79 -7.68 15.07 6.99
C GLY A 79 -7.42 16.54 6.66
N LYS A 80 -7.15 17.39 7.66
CA LYS A 80 -6.83 18.80 7.42
C LYS A 80 -5.44 18.95 6.85
N TRP A 81 -5.32 19.64 5.73
CA TRP A 81 -4.05 19.92 5.08
C TRP A 81 -3.16 20.87 5.90
N ILE A 82 -1.87 20.54 5.95
CA ILE A 82 -0.81 21.34 6.58
C ILE A 82 0.14 21.80 5.48
N SER A 83 0.33 23.11 5.33
CA SER A 83 1.27 23.65 4.37
C SER A 83 2.72 23.35 4.80
N ILE A 84 3.48 22.70 3.91
CA ILE A 84 4.90 22.43 4.07
C ILE A 84 5.75 23.18 3.04
N ASN A 85 5.14 24.16 2.34
CA ASN A 85 5.81 24.98 1.31
C ASN A 85 6.52 24.13 0.23
N PHE A 86 5.92 22.98 -0.11
CA PHE A 86 6.42 22.16 -1.21
C PHE A 86 6.15 22.88 -2.54
N GLU A 87 7.22 23.08 -3.31
CA GLU A 87 7.15 23.59 -4.68
C GLU A 87 7.66 22.53 -5.64
N TYR A 88 6.87 22.28 -6.68
CA TYR A 88 7.25 21.36 -7.73
C TYR A 88 8.33 21.95 -8.63
N ASP A 89 9.46 21.23 -8.74
CA ASP A 89 10.52 21.55 -9.68
C ASP A 89 10.63 20.45 -10.75
N PRO A 90 10.20 20.71 -11.99
CA PRO A 90 10.24 19.72 -13.07
C PRO A 90 11.65 19.32 -13.49
N SER A 91 12.68 20.14 -13.18
CA SER A 91 14.07 19.85 -13.50
C SER A 91 14.75 18.97 -12.45
N ARG A 92 14.19 18.90 -11.25
CA ARG A 92 14.81 18.20 -10.11
C ARG A 92 14.56 16.69 -10.17
N LEU A 93 15.58 15.96 -10.58
CA LEU A 93 15.65 14.51 -10.50
C LEU A 93 16.62 14.15 -9.35
N SER A 94 16.17 13.36 -8.37
CA SER A 94 16.98 13.04 -7.20
C SER A 94 16.51 11.73 -6.55
N HIS A 95 17.43 11.03 -5.91
CA HIS A 95 17.10 9.89 -5.06
C HIS A 95 16.81 10.28 -3.60
N SER A 96 16.98 11.55 -3.22
CA SER A 96 16.74 12.00 -1.86
C SER A 96 16.11 13.39 -1.83
N PHE A 97 15.09 13.54 -0.99
CA PHE A 97 14.38 14.79 -0.75
C PHE A 97 14.35 15.09 0.74
N VAL A 98 14.73 16.29 1.10
CA VAL A 98 14.63 16.84 2.46
C VAL A 98 13.77 18.10 2.38
N LEU A 99 12.63 18.09 3.05
CA LEU A 99 11.66 19.15 3.02
C LEU A 99 11.39 19.64 4.45
N PRO A 100 11.69 20.91 4.75
CA PRO A 100 11.43 21.47 6.07
C PRO A 100 9.93 21.55 6.32
N ILE A 101 9.54 21.35 7.56
CA ILE A 101 8.19 21.62 8.04
C ILE A 101 8.21 23.04 8.63
N PRO A 102 7.58 24.03 8.01
CA PRO A 102 7.58 25.38 8.51
C PRO A 102 6.65 25.52 9.71
N GLY A 103 7.19 26.05 10.79
CA GLY A 103 6.39 26.36 11.98
C GLY A 103 6.02 25.16 12.84
N LYS A 104 5.04 25.36 13.70
CA LYS A 104 4.56 24.35 14.64
C LYS A 104 3.42 23.54 14.02
N LEU A 105 3.54 22.23 14.08
CA LEU A 105 2.45 21.33 13.67
C LEU A 105 1.20 21.52 14.56
N PRO A 106 -0.01 21.59 13.99
CA PRO A 106 -1.23 21.62 14.76
C PRO A 106 -1.40 20.32 15.56
N LYS A 107 -2.15 20.35 16.66
CA LYS A 107 -2.40 19.14 17.45
C LYS A 107 -3.19 18.12 16.62
N SER A 108 -2.72 16.89 16.59
CA SER A 108 -3.35 15.75 15.90
C SER A 108 -2.95 14.46 16.60
N GLU A 109 -3.74 13.40 16.47
CA GLU A 109 -3.41 12.07 16.97
C GLU A 109 -2.25 11.47 16.18
N TYR A 110 -2.29 11.64 14.87
CA TYR A 110 -1.21 11.27 13.94
C TYR A 110 -1.20 12.23 12.73
N TYR A 111 -0.21 12.08 11.90
CA TYR A 111 -0.03 12.84 10.65
C TYR A 111 0.24 11.90 9.50
N THR A 112 -0.30 12.24 8.34
CA THR A 112 -0.11 11.48 7.09
C THR A 112 0.66 12.33 6.08
N ALA A 113 1.80 11.87 5.65
CA ALA A 113 2.56 12.45 4.55
C ALA A 113 2.23 11.70 3.25
N ARG A 114 1.50 12.36 2.33
CA ARG A 114 1.14 11.82 1.01
C ARG A 114 2.09 12.35 -0.05
N TRP A 115 2.64 11.45 -0.83
CA TRP A 115 3.61 11.78 -1.87
C TRP A 115 3.22 11.19 -3.23
N SER A 116 3.76 11.81 -4.29
CA SER A 116 3.67 11.32 -5.65
C SER A 116 5.02 11.50 -6.34
N VAL A 117 5.51 10.47 -6.98
CA VAL A 117 6.77 10.51 -7.73
C VAL A 117 6.58 9.90 -9.12
N THR A 118 7.49 10.27 -10.01
CA THR A 118 7.62 9.65 -11.33
C THR A 118 9.08 9.49 -11.70
N ASP A 119 9.36 8.54 -12.56
CA ASP A 119 10.55 8.52 -13.40
C ASP A 119 10.10 8.48 -14.88
N ASP A 120 11.05 8.74 -15.79
CA ASP A 120 10.74 8.82 -17.22
C ASP A 120 10.38 7.46 -17.85
N ARG A 121 10.46 6.36 -17.10
CA ARG A 121 10.28 4.98 -17.59
C ARG A 121 9.13 4.22 -16.94
N ARG A 122 8.79 4.54 -15.68
CA ARG A 122 7.92 3.70 -14.81
C ARG A 122 6.57 4.31 -14.49
N GLY A 123 6.35 5.55 -14.93
CA GLY A 123 5.10 6.25 -14.71
C GLY A 123 4.94 6.81 -13.30
N LEU A 124 3.70 7.14 -12.95
CA LEU A 124 3.34 7.78 -11.68
C LEU A 124 3.14 6.74 -10.58
N VAL A 125 3.78 6.96 -9.43
CA VAL A 125 3.56 6.19 -8.21
C VAL A 125 3.17 7.14 -7.08
N ASN A 126 2.12 6.78 -6.36
CA ASN A 126 1.63 7.49 -5.18
C ASN A 126 1.80 6.61 -3.95
N GLY A 127 1.98 7.24 -2.80
CA GLY A 127 1.99 6.56 -1.53
C GLY A 127 1.83 7.52 -0.37
N GLU A 128 1.82 6.95 0.82
CA GLU A 128 1.76 7.70 2.08
C GLU A 128 2.55 6.98 3.16
N PHE A 129 2.89 7.71 4.20
CA PHE A 129 3.40 7.18 5.45
C PHE A 129 2.84 8.02 6.61
N ASN A 130 2.70 7.37 7.76
CA ASN A 130 2.06 7.94 8.93
C ASN A 130 3.05 8.04 10.08
N PHE A 131 2.91 9.05 10.91
CA PHE A 131 3.69 9.19 12.14
C PHE A 131 2.90 9.95 13.20
N ALA A 132 3.27 9.73 14.45
CA ALA A 132 2.78 10.48 15.59
C ALA A 132 3.94 11.06 16.39
N PHE A 133 3.69 11.99 17.29
CA PHE A 133 4.71 12.50 18.21
C PHE A 133 4.12 13.03 19.51
N GLY A 134 4.97 13.06 20.54
CA GLY A 134 4.66 13.63 21.84
C GLY A 134 4.35 12.59 22.92
N SER A 135 4.24 13.07 24.16
CA SER A 135 3.95 12.21 25.31
C SER A 135 2.55 11.61 25.21
N GLY A 136 2.46 10.29 25.30
CA GLY A 136 1.19 9.55 25.20
C GLY A 136 0.71 9.30 23.76
N ALA A 137 1.47 9.68 22.73
CA ALA A 137 1.16 9.28 21.37
C ALA A 137 1.35 7.77 21.22
N ILE A 138 0.51 7.16 20.40
CA ILE A 138 0.56 5.73 20.03
C ILE A 138 0.83 5.61 18.52
N PRO A 139 1.25 4.44 18.03
CA PRO A 139 1.44 4.22 16.58
C PRO A 139 0.17 4.57 15.79
N PRO A 140 0.30 5.24 14.64
CA PRO A 140 -0.84 5.59 13.80
C PRO A 140 -1.73 4.40 13.43
N SER A 141 -1.15 3.23 13.18
CA SER A 141 -1.89 2.00 12.87
C SER A 141 -2.88 1.62 13.98
N GLU A 142 -2.49 1.73 15.25
CA GLU A 142 -3.35 1.42 16.39
C GLU A 142 -4.53 2.41 16.47
N THR A 143 -4.27 3.70 16.23
CA THR A 143 -5.33 4.73 16.20
C THR A 143 -6.32 4.47 15.05
N ILE A 144 -5.81 4.14 13.87
CA ILE A 144 -6.63 3.87 12.68
C ILE A 144 -7.49 2.62 12.89
N GLU A 145 -6.93 1.55 13.44
CA GLU A 145 -7.66 0.32 13.76
C GLU A 145 -8.79 0.56 14.76
N ALA A 146 -8.53 1.35 15.82
CA ALA A 146 -9.54 1.72 16.80
C ALA A 146 -10.71 2.49 16.16
N LEU A 147 -10.42 3.47 15.30
CA LEU A 147 -11.43 4.25 14.59
C LEU A 147 -12.26 3.41 13.61
N VAL A 148 -11.65 2.45 12.92
CA VAL A 148 -12.34 1.54 12.02
C VAL A 148 -13.25 0.60 12.79
N SER A 149 -12.80 0.06 13.93
CA SER A 149 -13.56 -0.83 14.78
C SER A 149 -14.81 -0.16 15.36
N ASP A 150 -14.67 1.05 15.87
CA ASP A 150 -15.79 1.86 16.40
C ASP A 150 -16.84 2.15 15.31
N LYS A 151 -16.38 2.49 14.11
CA LYS A 151 -17.26 2.73 12.97
C LYS A 151 -18.01 1.49 12.51
N VAL A 152 -17.39 0.32 12.54
CA VAL A 152 -18.04 -0.94 12.17
C VAL A 152 -19.10 -1.32 13.19
N GLU A 153 -18.83 -1.13 14.50
CA GLU A 153 -19.79 -1.43 15.56
C GLU A 153 -21.00 -0.47 15.56
N SER A 154 -20.79 0.76 15.12
CA SER A 154 -21.85 1.78 15.01
C SER A 154 -22.78 1.62 13.79
N LEU A 155 -22.45 0.72 12.85
CA LEU A 155 -23.32 0.44 11.71
C LEU A 155 -24.55 -0.34 12.18
N PRO A 156 -25.81 0.09 11.83
CA PRO A 156 -27.01 -0.66 12.18
C PRO A 156 -26.89 -2.06 11.57
N SER A 157 -27.04 -3.10 12.42
CA SER A 157 -27.07 -4.47 11.96
C SER A 157 -28.14 -4.59 10.87
N THR A 158 -27.71 -4.87 9.64
CA THR A 158 -28.62 -5.04 8.51
C THR A 158 -29.60 -6.15 8.86
N GLY A 159 -30.82 -5.76 9.26
CA GLY A 159 -31.89 -6.69 9.59
C GLY A 159 -32.07 -7.69 8.45
N SER A 160 -32.08 -8.95 8.80
CA SER A 160 -32.33 -10.05 7.86
C SER A 160 -33.59 -9.73 7.04
N TYR A 161 -33.39 -9.45 5.75
CA TYR A 161 -34.51 -9.42 4.81
C TYR A 161 -35.09 -10.82 4.77
N ARG A 162 -36.20 -11.04 5.51
CA ARG A 162 -36.99 -12.25 5.45
C ARG A 162 -37.76 -12.21 4.11
N TYR A 163 -37.26 -12.93 3.13
CA TYR A 163 -37.95 -13.14 1.86
C TYR A 163 -39.25 -13.86 2.15
N GLN A 164 -40.37 -13.13 2.19
CA GLN A 164 -41.71 -13.75 2.20
C GLN A 164 -41.95 -14.27 0.78
N ARG A 165 -41.98 -15.60 0.68
CA ARG A 165 -42.37 -16.31 -0.51
C ARG A 165 -43.91 -16.35 -0.48
N ASP A 166 -44.55 -15.47 -1.25
CA ASP A 166 -45.98 -15.54 -1.50
C ASP A 166 -46.25 -16.77 -2.34
N THR A 167 -46.86 -17.76 -1.71
CA THR A 167 -47.46 -18.93 -2.39
C THR A 167 -48.89 -18.55 -2.74
N ASN A 168 -49.16 -18.34 -4.02
CA ASN A 168 -50.48 -18.38 -4.64
C ASN A 168 -50.55 -19.59 -5.53
#